data_149f739febe8e5fde816b102e05ba730
#
_entry.id   149f739febe8e5fde816b102e05ba730
#
_cell.length_a   1.000
_cell.length_b   1.000
_cell.length_c   1.000
_cell.angle_alpha   90.00
_cell.angle_beta   90.00
_cell.angle_gamma   90.00
#
_symmetry.space_group_name_H-M   'P 1'
#
loop_
_entity.id
_entity.type
_entity.pdbx_description
1 polymer ?
#
loop_
_entity_poly.entity_id
_entity_poly.type
_entity_poly.pdbx_seq_one_letter_code
_entity_poly.pdbx_strand_id
1 'polypeptide(L)'
;MKKISRRNFLKVSGVMAAAGALAACGGSSSSSTAASSAPAAAAGGDDKFAALGDFNLIIGHSQPEGNPRFISMEKFAEDVKAATNGHLTIEVYGNGQLGTEKEMLEQVVAGTIQGMRGGQFDFSPRLLMFTLPFLANTREQVTALLHSDLAKKVCAEAEAANGTVIVNLCDAGGYRQFSNSKHPIKAPADLKGLKMRTNGMKTIDLTFQALGATTTSIPYSDLYMGLKTGVADGQENPWVNVDGMKFYEVQKYFTEVNYQFHPDPFYINAAFWNSLPQEYQEIITQCADAMGTYNDELIDQNSNASKQVVAYAGCEIYEPTADELKAFQEAVQPVYDQCVSEGICTAEEIAEMQKIVAGA
;
A
#
# COMPACT_ATOMS: atom_id res chain seq x y z
N MET A 1 -24.93 26.69 -11.13
CA MET A 1 -24.40 25.30 -11.15
C MET A 1 -25.23 24.48 -12.12
N LYS A 2 -24.67 24.09 -13.27
CA LYS A 2 -25.38 23.29 -14.27
C LYS A 2 -25.30 21.82 -13.88
N LYS A 3 -26.44 21.18 -13.66
CA LYS A 3 -26.55 19.74 -13.38
C LYS A 3 -26.10 18.96 -14.62
N ILE A 4 -25.06 18.15 -14.47
CA ILE A 4 -24.60 17.23 -15.52
C ILE A 4 -25.52 16.00 -15.49
N SER A 5 -26.15 15.70 -16.63
CA SER A 5 -27.08 14.59 -16.81
C SER A 5 -26.34 13.24 -16.80
N ARG A 6 -26.96 12.20 -16.21
CA ARG A 6 -26.49 10.81 -16.19
C ARG A 6 -26.07 10.25 -17.56
N ARG A 7 -26.52 10.86 -18.63
CA ARG A 7 -26.22 10.45 -20.01
C ARG A 7 -24.82 10.85 -20.49
N ASN A 8 -24.17 11.82 -19.82
CA ASN A 8 -22.82 12.27 -20.16
C ASN A 8 -21.72 11.53 -19.37
N PHE A 9 -22.07 10.86 -18.28
CA PHE A 9 -21.13 10.05 -17.48
C PHE A 9 -20.69 8.77 -18.24
N LEU A 10 -21.57 8.17 -19.01
CA LEU A 10 -21.28 6.95 -19.80
C LEU A 10 -20.43 7.18 -21.06
N LYS A 11 -20.06 8.43 -21.38
CA LYS A 11 -19.23 8.76 -22.55
C LYS A 11 -17.73 8.91 -22.26
N VAL A 12 -17.33 8.91 -21.00
CA VAL A 12 -15.92 9.09 -20.61
C VAL A 12 -15.22 7.75 -20.33
N SER A 13 -15.96 6.66 -20.11
CA SER A 13 -15.42 5.32 -19.84
C SER A 13 -15.22 4.43 -21.08
N GLY A 14 -15.23 4.99 -22.29
CA GLY A 14 -15.25 4.21 -23.52
C GLY A 14 -14.22 4.63 -24.57
N VAL A 15 -12.95 4.84 -24.19
CA VAL A 15 -11.88 5.05 -25.18
C VAL A 15 -10.62 4.30 -24.74
N MET A 16 -10.62 2.99 -24.95
CA MET A 16 -9.42 2.22 -25.31
C MET A 16 -9.83 0.78 -25.66
N ALA A 17 -10.37 0.58 -26.89
CA ALA A 17 -10.25 -0.67 -27.62
C ALA A 17 -10.99 -0.50 -28.97
N ALA A 18 -10.29 -0.07 -30.02
CA ALA A 18 -10.63 -0.38 -31.42
C ALA A 18 -9.62 0.29 -32.37
N ALA A 19 -8.54 -0.38 -32.64
CA ALA A 19 -7.78 -0.15 -33.87
C ALA A 19 -7.42 -1.52 -34.46
N GLY A 20 -8.22 -1.98 -35.39
CA GLY A 20 -7.90 -3.16 -36.19
C GLY A 20 -9.08 -3.95 -36.68
N ALA A 21 -9.75 -3.47 -37.74
CA ALA A 21 -10.32 -4.28 -38.80
C ALA A 21 -11.27 -3.43 -39.66
N LEU A 22 -10.82 -3.02 -40.85
CA LEU A 22 -11.68 -2.76 -42.04
C LEU A 22 -10.78 -2.60 -43.25
N ALA A 23 -10.60 -3.68 -43.99
CA ALA A 23 -10.42 -3.66 -45.43
C ALA A 23 -10.68 -5.06 -46.01
N ALA A 24 -11.87 -5.29 -46.45
CA ALA A 24 -12.19 -6.34 -47.38
C ALA A 24 -13.22 -5.79 -48.39
N CYS A 25 -12.79 -5.61 -49.63
CA CYS A 25 -13.57 -6.01 -50.79
C CYS A 25 -12.89 -5.58 -52.10
N GLY A 26 -12.63 -6.53 -52.97
CA GLY A 26 -12.70 -6.35 -54.41
C GLY A 26 -11.41 -6.57 -55.20
N GLY A 27 -11.35 -7.64 -56.03
CA GLY A 27 -10.59 -7.69 -57.25
C GLY A 27 -9.66 -8.87 -57.47
N SER A 28 -10.09 -9.72 -58.35
CA SER A 28 -9.48 -10.97 -58.83
C SER A 28 -8.11 -10.86 -59.47
N SER A 29 -7.41 -11.95 -59.39
CA SER A 29 -6.55 -12.65 -60.37
C SER A 29 -5.05 -12.58 -60.22
N SER A 30 -4.54 -13.77 -60.30
CA SER A 30 -3.23 -14.31 -60.74
C SER A 30 -2.18 -14.67 -59.68
N SER A 31 -1.99 -15.97 -59.64
CA SER A 31 -0.94 -16.82 -59.08
C SER A 31 0.47 -16.22 -59.04
N SER A 32 1.06 -16.23 -57.87
CA SER A 32 2.47 -16.60 -57.68
C SER A 32 2.68 -17.08 -56.24
N THR A 33 3.07 -18.30 -56.11
CA THR A 33 3.56 -18.95 -54.86
C THR A 33 4.77 -18.22 -54.34
N ALA A 34 4.51 -17.42 -53.29
CA ALA A 34 5.59 -16.97 -52.38
C ALA A 34 5.32 -17.62 -51.04
N ALA A 35 6.19 -18.57 -50.69
CA ALA A 35 6.23 -19.14 -49.33
C ALA A 35 6.42 -18.03 -48.31
N SER A 36 5.35 -17.78 -47.56
CA SER A 36 5.42 -16.96 -46.35
C SER A 36 6.21 -17.77 -45.30
N SER A 37 7.48 -17.47 -45.19
CA SER A 37 8.26 -17.88 -44.04
C SER A 37 7.65 -17.14 -42.81
N ALA A 38 6.88 -17.85 -42.00
CA ALA A 38 6.65 -17.45 -40.62
C ALA A 38 8.01 -17.13 -39.98
N PRO A 39 8.14 -16.07 -39.19
CA PRO A 39 9.36 -15.90 -38.44
C PRO A 39 9.52 -17.11 -37.55
N ALA A 40 10.58 -17.88 -37.81
CA ALA A 40 11.00 -18.94 -36.93
C ALA A 40 11.17 -18.31 -35.54
N ALA A 41 10.49 -18.86 -34.56
CA ALA A 41 10.79 -18.60 -33.17
C ALA A 41 12.31 -18.76 -33.02
N ALA A 42 12.96 -17.73 -32.50
CA ALA A 42 14.38 -17.76 -32.23
C ALA A 42 14.65 -18.98 -31.34
N ALA A 43 15.24 -20.01 -31.94
CA ALA A 43 15.62 -21.20 -31.22
C ALA A 43 16.86 -20.91 -30.39
N GLY A 44 16.76 -21.15 -29.07
CA GLY A 44 17.85 -21.65 -28.26
C GLY A 44 19.00 -20.68 -28.00
N GLY A 45 18.78 -19.61 -27.22
CA GLY A 45 19.78 -19.27 -26.22
C GLY A 45 19.60 -20.26 -25.06
N ASP A 46 20.67 -20.83 -24.55
CA ASP A 46 20.61 -21.67 -23.36
C ASP A 46 19.81 -20.96 -22.27
N ASP A 47 18.66 -21.54 -21.86
CA ASP A 47 17.86 -20.98 -20.80
C ASP A 47 18.63 -21.15 -19.48
N LYS A 48 19.32 -20.09 -19.07
CA LYS A 48 20.14 -20.07 -17.86
C LYS A 48 19.38 -20.48 -16.60
N PHE A 49 18.03 -20.29 -16.58
CA PHE A 49 17.19 -20.62 -15.45
C PHE A 49 16.81 -22.11 -15.38
N ALA A 50 16.82 -22.83 -16.49
CA ALA A 50 16.49 -24.25 -16.51
C ALA A 50 17.41 -25.09 -15.59
N ALA A 51 18.67 -24.66 -15.39
CA ALA A 51 19.60 -25.30 -14.47
C ALA A 51 19.39 -24.91 -12.98
N LEU A 52 18.67 -23.83 -12.71
CA LEU A 52 18.43 -23.34 -11.35
C LEU A 52 17.22 -23.99 -10.69
N GLY A 53 16.34 -24.63 -11.48
CA GLY A 53 15.11 -25.26 -11.02
C GLY A 53 13.91 -24.32 -10.96
N ASP A 54 12.73 -24.91 -10.78
CA ASP A 54 11.45 -24.20 -10.73
C ASP A 54 11.06 -23.90 -9.30
N PHE A 55 10.56 -22.68 -9.07
CA PHE A 55 10.06 -22.24 -7.76
C PHE A 55 8.70 -21.56 -7.90
N ASN A 56 7.87 -21.73 -6.86
CA ASN A 56 6.58 -21.05 -6.76
C ASN A 56 6.44 -20.40 -5.39
N LEU A 57 6.00 -19.13 -5.37
CA LEU A 57 5.72 -18.37 -4.15
C LEU A 57 4.21 -18.13 -4.03
N ILE A 58 3.68 -18.36 -2.85
CA ILE A 58 2.34 -17.90 -2.46
C ILE A 58 2.51 -16.64 -1.63
N ILE A 59 1.90 -15.53 -2.09
CA ILE A 59 2.00 -14.21 -1.45
C ILE A 59 0.60 -13.67 -1.20
N GLY A 60 0.36 -13.18 0.03
CA GLY A 60 -0.92 -12.59 0.42
C GLY A 60 -0.88 -11.09 0.66
N HIS A 61 -2.02 -10.41 0.50
CA HIS A 61 -2.27 -9.05 0.96
C HIS A 61 -3.76 -8.78 1.18
N SER A 62 -4.10 -7.68 1.90
CA SER A 62 -5.48 -7.38 2.31
C SER A 62 -6.26 -6.49 1.34
N GLN A 63 -5.62 -5.88 0.34
CA GLN A 63 -6.27 -4.88 -0.50
C GLN A 63 -7.14 -5.49 -1.59
N PRO A 64 -8.32 -4.87 -1.91
CA PRO A 64 -9.21 -5.34 -2.96
C PRO A 64 -8.69 -5.01 -4.37
N GLU A 65 -9.29 -5.65 -5.37
CA GLU A 65 -9.05 -5.33 -6.79
C GLU A 65 -9.18 -3.83 -7.06
N GLY A 66 -8.31 -3.29 -7.92
CA GLY A 66 -8.27 -1.87 -8.27
C GLY A 66 -7.49 -1.00 -7.30
N ASN A 67 -7.12 -1.49 -6.12
CA ASN A 67 -6.23 -0.77 -5.21
C ASN A 67 -4.78 -0.78 -5.75
N PRO A 68 -3.98 0.30 -5.59
CA PRO A 68 -2.58 0.36 -6.01
C PRO A 68 -1.73 -0.84 -5.56
N ARG A 69 -1.88 -1.31 -4.32
CA ARG A 69 -1.18 -2.49 -3.82
C ARG A 69 -1.55 -3.74 -4.61
N PHE A 70 -2.84 -3.95 -4.88
CA PHE A 70 -3.30 -5.10 -5.65
C PHE A 70 -2.68 -5.09 -7.06
N ILE A 71 -2.83 -3.98 -7.79
CA ILE A 71 -2.32 -3.83 -9.17
C ILE A 71 -0.80 -3.99 -9.23
N SER A 72 -0.07 -3.38 -8.29
CA SER A 72 1.39 -3.45 -8.27
C SER A 72 1.92 -4.85 -7.92
N MET A 73 1.22 -5.60 -7.07
CA MET A 73 1.57 -6.98 -6.74
C MET A 73 1.31 -7.95 -7.89
N GLU A 74 0.22 -7.79 -8.64
CA GLU A 74 -0.01 -8.58 -9.86
C GLU A 74 1.08 -8.32 -10.90
N LYS A 75 1.41 -7.03 -11.13
CA LYS A 75 2.49 -6.68 -12.05
C LYS A 75 3.84 -7.26 -11.59
N PHE A 76 4.14 -7.21 -10.31
CA PHE A 76 5.35 -7.82 -9.75
C PHE A 76 5.43 -9.31 -10.07
N ALA A 77 4.34 -10.05 -9.91
CA ALA A 77 4.29 -11.48 -10.24
C ALA A 77 4.53 -11.74 -11.74
N GLU A 78 3.94 -10.91 -12.61
CA GLU A 78 4.15 -10.98 -14.06
C GLU A 78 5.61 -10.67 -14.44
N ASP A 79 6.20 -9.62 -13.85
CA ASP A 79 7.58 -9.21 -14.13
C ASP A 79 8.59 -10.26 -13.69
N VAL A 80 8.43 -10.85 -12.49
CA VAL A 80 9.29 -11.95 -12.03
C VAL A 80 9.18 -13.16 -12.94
N LYS A 81 7.97 -13.56 -13.33
CA LYS A 81 7.75 -14.67 -14.25
C LYS A 81 8.41 -14.41 -15.61
N ALA A 82 8.27 -13.20 -16.14
CA ALA A 82 8.88 -12.82 -17.42
C ALA A 82 10.42 -12.80 -17.34
N ALA A 83 10.99 -12.23 -16.27
CA ALA A 83 12.42 -12.12 -16.06
C ALA A 83 13.12 -13.49 -15.85
N THR A 84 12.36 -14.52 -15.48
CA THR A 84 12.87 -15.87 -15.21
C THR A 84 12.42 -16.92 -16.23
N ASN A 85 11.91 -16.51 -17.40
CA ASN A 85 11.34 -17.40 -18.41
C ASN A 85 10.25 -18.36 -17.86
N GLY A 86 9.61 -17.99 -16.74
CA GLY A 86 8.57 -18.77 -16.09
C GLY A 86 9.09 -19.81 -15.07
N HIS A 87 10.39 -19.91 -14.83
CA HIS A 87 10.98 -20.81 -13.82
C HIS A 87 10.72 -20.35 -12.38
N LEU A 88 10.46 -19.05 -12.16
CA LEU A 88 10.00 -18.53 -10.89
C LEU A 88 8.60 -17.92 -11.07
N THR A 89 7.61 -18.48 -10.38
CA THR A 89 6.22 -18.03 -10.46
C THR A 89 5.71 -17.58 -9.10
N ILE A 90 4.78 -16.62 -9.12
CA ILE A 90 4.19 -16.05 -7.90
C ILE A 90 2.68 -16.09 -8.04
N GLU A 91 2.00 -16.68 -7.06
CA GLU A 91 0.56 -16.65 -6.90
C GLU A 91 0.21 -15.57 -5.87
N VAL A 92 -0.46 -14.49 -6.33
CA VAL A 92 -0.86 -13.38 -5.49
C VAL A 92 -2.31 -13.57 -5.03
N TYR A 93 -2.53 -13.57 -3.72
CA TYR A 93 -3.85 -13.66 -3.08
C TYR A 93 -4.19 -12.33 -2.41
N GLY A 94 -4.98 -11.52 -3.10
CA GLY A 94 -5.47 -10.23 -2.58
C GLY A 94 -6.71 -10.38 -1.69
N ASN A 95 -7.26 -9.23 -1.28
CA ASN A 95 -8.53 -9.11 -0.58
C ASN A 95 -8.66 -9.97 0.70
N GLY A 96 -7.53 -10.23 1.37
CA GLY A 96 -7.50 -11.03 2.60
C GLY A 96 -7.89 -12.51 2.43
N GLN A 97 -7.75 -13.09 1.23
CA GLN A 97 -8.13 -14.48 0.95
C GLN A 97 -7.37 -15.50 1.80
N LEU A 98 -6.15 -15.16 2.25
CA LEU A 98 -5.33 -16.00 3.11
C LEU A 98 -5.47 -15.67 4.61
N GLY A 99 -6.38 -14.77 4.97
CA GLY A 99 -6.61 -14.31 6.34
C GLY A 99 -6.35 -12.82 6.52
N THR A 100 -6.37 -12.36 7.78
CA THR A 100 -5.98 -11.00 8.17
C THR A 100 -4.49 -10.76 7.92
N GLU A 101 -4.04 -9.50 7.85
CA GLU A 101 -2.61 -9.19 7.70
C GLU A 101 -1.75 -9.81 8.82
N LYS A 102 -2.27 -9.85 10.04
CA LYS A 102 -1.60 -10.51 11.17
C LYS A 102 -1.45 -12.01 10.94
N GLU A 103 -2.54 -12.69 10.59
CA GLU A 103 -2.52 -14.13 10.29
C GLU A 103 -1.61 -14.46 9.11
N MET A 104 -1.61 -13.63 8.06
CA MET A 104 -0.69 -13.82 6.94
C MET A 104 0.77 -13.65 7.35
N LEU A 105 1.11 -12.66 8.21
CA LEU A 105 2.46 -12.49 8.71
C LEU A 105 2.88 -13.69 9.59
N GLU A 106 2.00 -14.20 10.44
CA GLU A 106 2.23 -15.43 11.22
C GLU A 106 2.49 -16.63 10.31
N GLN A 107 1.75 -16.75 9.20
CA GLN A 107 1.94 -17.79 8.19
C GLN A 107 3.29 -17.66 7.47
N VAL A 108 3.73 -16.43 7.16
CA VAL A 108 5.07 -16.18 6.57
C VAL A 108 6.16 -16.60 7.53
N VAL A 109 6.09 -16.21 8.80
CA VAL A 109 7.06 -16.60 9.83
C VAL A 109 7.11 -18.13 9.99
N ALA A 110 5.95 -18.80 9.96
CA ALA A 110 5.85 -20.27 10.02
C ALA A 110 6.27 -20.97 8.71
N GLY A 111 6.44 -20.25 7.60
CA GLY A 111 6.78 -20.81 6.30
C GLY A 111 5.61 -21.50 5.58
N THR A 112 4.36 -21.29 6.02
CA THR A 112 3.16 -21.87 5.40
C THR A 112 2.82 -21.18 4.08
N ILE A 113 3.05 -19.86 3.99
CA ILE A 113 3.10 -19.10 2.75
C ILE A 113 4.48 -18.46 2.62
N GLN A 114 4.90 -18.14 1.39
CA GLN A 114 6.27 -17.65 1.16
C GLN A 114 6.41 -16.16 1.43
N GLY A 115 5.32 -15.38 1.26
CA GLY A 115 5.42 -13.94 1.50
C GLY A 115 4.08 -13.27 1.76
N MET A 116 4.15 -12.03 2.23
CA MET A 116 3.02 -11.13 2.32
C MET A 116 3.49 -9.68 2.16
N ARG A 117 2.60 -8.82 1.68
CA ARG A 117 2.77 -7.37 1.73
C ARG A 117 1.65 -6.75 2.55
N GLY A 118 2.00 -5.98 3.58
CA GLY A 118 1.01 -5.36 4.45
C GLY A 118 1.61 -4.59 5.60
N GLY A 119 0.83 -3.65 6.12
CA GLY A 119 1.21 -2.78 7.21
C GLY A 119 1.06 -3.40 8.58
N GLN A 120 1.56 -4.60 8.80
CA GLN A 120 1.53 -5.28 10.09
C GLN A 120 2.96 -5.45 10.64
N PHE A 121 3.21 -4.99 11.88
CA PHE A 121 4.55 -4.91 12.47
C PHE A 121 4.70 -5.68 13.79
N ASP A 122 3.79 -6.62 14.09
CA ASP A 122 3.81 -7.37 15.36
C ASP A 122 5.16 -8.03 15.64
N PHE A 123 5.84 -8.51 14.60
CA PHE A 123 7.17 -9.12 14.71
C PHE A 123 8.33 -8.15 14.41
N SER A 124 8.00 -6.90 14.08
CA SER A 124 8.99 -5.88 13.68
C SER A 124 8.64 -4.52 14.26
N PRO A 125 8.49 -4.41 15.61
CA PRO A 125 7.95 -3.21 16.25
C PRO A 125 8.80 -1.95 16.04
N ARG A 126 10.05 -2.09 15.67
CA ARG A 126 10.92 -0.97 15.30
C ARG A 126 10.47 -0.22 14.06
N LEU A 127 9.78 -0.89 13.13
CA LEU A 127 9.18 -0.23 11.94
C LEU A 127 8.13 0.81 12.32
N LEU A 128 7.55 0.74 13.53
CA LEU A 128 6.62 1.74 14.05
C LEU A 128 7.21 3.16 14.10
N MET A 129 8.54 3.32 14.20
CA MET A 129 9.17 4.65 14.21
C MET A 129 8.86 5.47 12.95
N PHE A 130 8.68 4.80 11.81
CA PHE A 130 8.34 5.47 10.54
C PHE A 130 6.87 5.89 10.46
N THR A 131 6.05 5.52 11.45
CA THR A 131 4.63 5.90 11.55
C THR A 131 4.39 7.01 12.58
N LEU A 132 5.40 7.76 12.96
CA LEU A 132 5.25 8.93 13.82
C LEU A 132 4.37 10.00 13.13
N PRO A 133 3.41 10.61 13.86
CA PRO A 133 2.48 11.56 13.25
C PRO A 133 3.20 12.81 12.74
N PHE A 134 2.85 13.26 11.54
CA PHE A 134 3.42 14.42 10.84
C PHE A 134 4.94 14.38 10.62
N LEU A 135 5.52 13.18 10.58
CA LEU A 135 6.97 13.00 10.38
C LEU A 135 7.41 13.44 8.98
N ALA A 136 6.67 13.07 7.94
CA ALA A 136 6.93 13.43 6.56
C ALA A 136 5.65 13.98 5.91
N ASN A 137 5.78 14.99 5.03
CA ASN A 137 4.64 15.73 4.48
C ASN A 137 4.62 15.76 2.95
N THR A 138 5.65 15.25 2.28
CA THR A 138 5.72 15.14 0.81
C THR A 138 6.15 13.75 0.37
N ARG A 139 5.86 13.39 -0.88
CA ARG A 139 6.28 12.12 -1.48
C ARG A 139 7.80 11.94 -1.43
N GLU A 140 8.54 12.99 -1.72
CA GLU A 140 10.00 12.98 -1.71
C GLU A 140 10.53 12.66 -0.32
N GLN A 141 9.93 13.24 0.73
CA GLN A 141 10.29 12.98 2.12
C GLN A 141 10.00 11.54 2.52
N VAL A 142 8.84 10.99 2.13
CA VAL A 142 8.48 9.59 2.38
C VAL A 142 9.49 8.67 1.69
N THR A 143 9.78 8.91 0.41
CA THR A 143 10.74 8.12 -0.37
C THR A 143 12.14 8.16 0.26
N ALA A 144 12.62 9.36 0.61
CA ALA A 144 13.93 9.53 1.26
C ALA A 144 14.00 8.76 2.59
N LEU A 145 12.93 8.78 3.37
CA LEU A 145 12.87 8.11 4.66
C LEU A 145 12.86 6.59 4.52
N LEU A 146 11.99 6.03 3.65
CA LEU A 146 11.85 4.59 3.45
C LEU A 146 13.06 3.94 2.77
N HIS A 147 13.82 4.69 1.97
CA HIS A 147 15.05 4.23 1.33
C HIS A 147 16.34 4.63 2.06
N SER A 148 16.23 5.24 3.26
CA SER A 148 17.38 5.66 4.06
C SER A 148 18.19 4.47 4.60
N ASP A 149 19.44 4.75 5.01
CA ASP A 149 20.26 3.75 5.68
C ASP A 149 19.68 3.37 7.06
N LEU A 150 18.95 4.28 7.72
CA LEU A 150 18.22 3.98 8.95
C LEU A 150 17.10 2.96 8.66
N ALA A 151 16.32 3.13 7.60
CA ALA A 151 15.27 2.18 7.23
C ALA A 151 15.84 0.78 6.91
N LYS A 152 16.94 0.73 6.15
CA LYS A 152 17.66 -0.54 5.86
C LYS A 152 18.14 -1.22 7.15
N LYS A 153 18.70 -0.45 8.08
CA LYS A 153 19.12 -0.97 9.39
C LYS A 153 17.96 -1.56 10.16
N VAL A 154 16.83 -0.84 10.25
CA VAL A 154 15.63 -1.30 10.98
C VAL A 154 15.02 -2.54 10.31
N CYS A 155 15.00 -2.61 8.97
CA CYS A 155 14.59 -3.81 8.26
C CYS A 155 15.49 -5.01 8.59
N ALA A 156 16.81 -4.83 8.59
CA ALA A 156 17.75 -5.89 8.94
C ALA A 156 17.60 -6.36 10.39
N GLU A 157 17.31 -5.46 11.36
CA GLU A 157 16.99 -5.81 12.73
C GLU A 157 15.70 -6.66 12.82
N ALA A 158 14.67 -6.31 12.05
CA ALA A 158 13.42 -7.05 11.98
C ALA A 158 13.64 -8.46 11.39
N GLU A 159 14.41 -8.58 10.31
CA GLU A 159 14.77 -9.84 9.67
C GLU A 159 15.48 -10.78 10.65
N ALA A 160 16.47 -10.27 11.37
CA ALA A 160 17.22 -11.06 12.37
C ALA A 160 16.33 -11.53 13.54
N ALA A 161 15.30 -10.78 13.89
CA ALA A 161 14.44 -11.06 15.04
C ALA A 161 13.37 -12.13 14.78
N ASN A 162 12.85 -12.23 13.55
CA ASN A 162 11.64 -13.02 13.27
C ASN A 162 11.73 -14.02 12.13
N GLY A 163 12.88 -14.15 11.46
CA GLY A 163 13.07 -15.13 10.39
C GLY A 163 12.34 -14.77 9.08
N THR A 164 12.12 -13.48 8.84
CA THR A 164 11.62 -12.98 7.55
C THR A 164 12.67 -12.10 6.89
N VAL A 165 12.60 -11.96 5.58
CA VAL A 165 13.36 -10.97 4.80
C VAL A 165 12.39 -9.90 4.31
N ILE A 166 12.73 -8.62 4.48
CA ILE A 166 11.98 -7.49 3.94
C ILE A 166 12.63 -7.09 2.61
N VAL A 167 12.05 -7.52 1.51
CA VAL A 167 12.63 -7.29 0.18
C VAL A 167 12.37 -5.87 -0.35
N ASN A 168 11.34 -5.20 0.16
CA ASN A 168 11.06 -3.80 -0.14
C ASN A 168 10.20 -3.19 0.97
N LEU A 169 10.34 -1.87 1.17
CA LEU A 169 9.51 -1.08 2.09
C LEU A 169 8.76 -0.01 1.29
N CYS A 170 7.53 -0.33 0.91
CA CYS A 170 6.68 0.52 0.08
C CYS A 170 5.87 1.53 0.90
N ASP A 171 5.12 2.40 0.22
CA ASP A 171 4.02 3.18 0.78
C ASP A 171 2.70 2.38 0.70
N ALA A 172 1.92 2.36 1.78
CA ALA A 172 0.68 1.59 1.89
C ALA A 172 -0.54 2.23 1.20
N GLY A 173 -0.43 3.43 0.64
CA GLY A 173 -1.56 4.09 -0.03
C GLY A 173 -1.55 5.62 0.05
N GLY A 174 -0.49 6.25 0.49
CA GLY A 174 -0.35 7.70 0.66
C GLY A 174 -0.76 8.18 2.06
N TYR A 175 -0.98 9.48 2.16
CA TYR A 175 -1.30 10.11 3.44
C TYR A 175 -2.67 9.73 3.97
N ARG A 176 -2.75 9.54 5.28
CA ARG A 176 -3.92 9.05 5.99
C ARG A 176 -4.77 10.21 6.52
N GLN A 177 -6.08 10.08 6.35
CA GLN A 177 -7.09 11.07 6.68
C GLN A 177 -7.98 10.54 7.81
N PHE A 178 -8.52 11.43 8.65
CA PHE A 178 -9.50 11.04 9.65
C PHE A 178 -10.89 10.96 9.03
N SER A 179 -11.69 9.98 9.45
CA SER A 179 -13.12 9.98 9.18
C SER A 179 -13.94 9.50 10.36
N ASN A 180 -15.19 9.91 10.43
CA ASN A 180 -16.14 9.42 11.42
C ASN A 180 -17.60 9.60 10.95
N SER A 181 -18.54 8.96 11.69
CA SER A 181 -19.97 9.01 11.40
C SER A 181 -20.74 10.05 12.22
N LYS A 182 -20.10 10.80 13.13
CA LYS A 182 -20.77 11.63 14.15
C LYS A 182 -20.81 13.12 13.79
N HIS A 183 -19.66 13.74 13.56
CA HIS A 183 -19.53 15.18 13.34
C HIS A 183 -18.21 15.54 12.64
N PRO A 184 -18.10 16.74 12.03
CA PRO A 184 -16.83 17.22 11.48
C PRO A 184 -15.76 17.34 12.56
N ILE A 185 -14.51 17.00 12.19
CA ILE A 185 -13.31 17.20 13.01
C ILE A 185 -12.54 18.38 12.41
N LYS A 186 -12.47 19.51 13.14
CA LYS A 186 -11.80 20.75 12.73
C LYS A 186 -10.62 21.10 13.64
N ALA A 187 -10.64 20.58 14.85
CA ALA A 187 -9.62 20.78 15.86
C ALA A 187 -9.37 19.48 16.65
N PRO A 188 -8.21 19.33 17.34
CA PRO A 188 -7.95 18.18 18.21
C PRO A 188 -9.07 17.87 19.21
N ALA A 189 -9.71 18.93 19.77
CA ALA A 189 -10.79 18.80 20.74
C ALA A 189 -12.03 18.07 20.20
N ASP A 190 -12.25 18.08 18.89
CA ASP A 190 -13.37 17.41 18.24
C ASP A 190 -13.24 15.88 18.24
N LEU A 191 -12.05 15.36 18.50
CA LEU A 191 -11.80 13.91 18.64
C LEU A 191 -12.21 13.39 20.02
N LYS A 192 -12.40 14.29 20.99
CA LYS A 192 -12.78 13.89 22.35
C LYS A 192 -14.13 13.18 22.38
N GLY A 193 -14.12 11.97 22.92
CA GLY A 193 -15.31 11.13 23.06
C GLY A 193 -15.61 10.27 21.84
N LEU A 194 -14.88 10.42 20.72
CA LEU A 194 -14.96 9.47 19.61
C LEU A 194 -14.19 8.19 19.95
N LYS A 195 -14.71 7.06 19.48
CA LYS A 195 -14.01 5.78 19.47
C LYS A 195 -13.46 5.54 18.07
N MET A 196 -12.15 5.76 17.92
CA MET A 196 -11.46 5.60 16.64
C MET A 196 -10.93 4.17 16.48
N ARG A 197 -11.18 3.60 15.33
CA ARG A 197 -10.56 2.33 14.98
C ARG A 197 -9.11 2.53 14.62
N THR A 198 -8.26 1.65 15.10
CA THR A 198 -6.87 1.50 14.67
C THR A 198 -6.64 0.07 14.16
N ASN A 199 -5.50 -0.16 13.53
CA ASN A 199 -5.08 -1.52 13.17
C ASN A 199 -4.30 -2.24 14.29
N GLY A 200 -4.28 -1.67 15.50
CA GLY A 200 -3.56 -2.18 16.66
C GLY A 200 -2.12 -1.66 16.80
N MET A 201 -1.70 -0.75 15.92
CA MET A 201 -0.37 -0.16 16.01
C MET A 201 -0.27 0.85 17.15
N LYS A 202 0.74 0.69 17.97
CA LYS A 202 0.98 1.51 19.17
C LYS A 202 1.08 3.00 18.85
N THR A 203 1.77 3.40 17.81
CA THR A 203 1.92 4.81 17.40
C THR A 203 0.60 5.45 17.01
N ILE A 204 -0.29 4.71 16.34
CA ILE A 204 -1.63 5.19 15.96
C ILE A 204 -2.50 5.32 17.22
N ASP A 205 -2.46 4.32 18.11
CA ASP A 205 -3.18 4.38 19.40
C ASP A 205 -2.74 5.57 20.23
N LEU A 206 -1.43 5.80 20.39
CA LEU A 206 -0.89 6.95 21.10
C LEU A 206 -1.29 8.27 20.46
N THR A 207 -1.32 8.34 19.13
CA THR A 207 -1.75 9.55 18.39
C THR A 207 -3.20 9.89 18.72
N PHE A 208 -4.13 8.94 18.62
CA PHE A 208 -5.53 9.21 18.94
C PHE A 208 -5.78 9.49 20.42
N GLN A 209 -5.04 8.84 21.32
CA GLN A 209 -5.09 9.14 22.75
C GLN A 209 -4.60 10.57 23.06
N ALA A 210 -3.52 11.02 22.43
CA ALA A 210 -3.04 12.40 22.55
C ALA A 210 -4.07 13.42 22.03
N LEU A 211 -4.85 13.06 21.01
CA LEU A 211 -5.94 13.86 20.48
C LEU A 211 -7.25 13.73 21.28
N GLY A 212 -7.27 12.94 22.37
CA GLY A 212 -8.42 12.81 23.28
C GLY A 212 -9.48 11.80 22.87
N ALA A 213 -9.24 11.00 21.84
CA ALA A 213 -10.11 9.89 21.44
C ALA A 213 -9.79 8.60 22.23
N THR A 214 -10.72 7.66 22.23
CA THR A 214 -10.47 6.27 22.61
C THR A 214 -10.21 5.43 21.37
N THR A 215 -9.45 4.34 21.50
CA THR A 215 -9.13 3.46 20.38
C THR A 215 -9.73 2.08 20.52
N THR A 216 -9.95 1.41 19.40
CA THR A 216 -10.31 -0.01 19.33
C THR A 216 -9.64 -0.63 18.11
N SER A 217 -8.97 -1.77 18.32
CA SER A 217 -8.33 -2.49 17.23
C SER A 217 -9.34 -3.36 16.48
N ILE A 218 -9.42 -3.19 15.16
CA ILE A 218 -10.24 -4.02 14.27
C ILE A 218 -9.39 -4.35 13.04
N PRO A 219 -9.26 -5.63 12.63
CA PRO A 219 -8.59 -6.00 11.38
C PRO A 219 -9.14 -5.23 10.18
N TYR A 220 -8.30 -4.97 9.18
CA TYR A 220 -8.70 -4.18 8.02
C TYR A 220 -9.86 -4.83 7.24
N SER A 221 -9.86 -6.15 7.09
CA SER A 221 -10.94 -6.93 6.48
C SER A 221 -12.30 -6.74 7.15
N ASP A 222 -12.33 -6.49 8.48
CA ASP A 222 -13.54 -6.38 9.28
C ASP A 222 -13.99 -4.93 9.48
N LEU A 223 -13.17 -3.97 9.04
CA LEU A 223 -13.35 -2.55 9.34
C LEU A 223 -14.68 -1.99 8.84
N TYR A 224 -15.08 -2.32 7.60
CA TYR A 224 -16.36 -1.85 7.05
C TYR A 224 -17.54 -2.24 7.96
N MET A 225 -17.56 -3.49 8.41
CA MET A 225 -18.61 -3.97 9.30
C MET A 225 -18.50 -3.37 10.71
N GLY A 226 -17.29 -3.18 11.22
CA GLY A 226 -17.03 -2.51 12.49
C GLY A 226 -17.56 -1.08 12.52
N LEU A 227 -17.36 -0.32 11.44
CA LEU A 227 -17.90 1.03 11.27
C LEU A 227 -19.42 1.01 11.10
N LYS A 228 -19.94 0.14 10.24
CA LYS A 228 -21.37 0.02 9.95
C LYS A 228 -22.20 -0.33 11.19
N THR A 229 -21.68 -1.17 12.05
CA THR A 229 -22.36 -1.61 13.28
C THR A 229 -22.07 -0.71 14.49
N GLY A 230 -21.21 0.31 14.35
CA GLY A 230 -20.89 1.25 15.41
C GLY A 230 -19.94 0.68 16.48
N VAL A 231 -19.18 -0.38 16.17
CA VAL A 231 -18.10 -0.86 17.04
C VAL A 231 -17.02 0.23 17.16
N ALA A 232 -16.79 1.00 16.10
CA ALA A 232 -16.02 2.23 16.11
C ALA A 232 -16.85 3.37 15.48
N ASP A 233 -16.64 4.61 15.94
CA ASP A 233 -17.27 5.82 15.39
C ASP A 233 -16.53 6.31 14.15
N GLY A 234 -15.22 6.12 14.11
CA GLY A 234 -14.35 6.60 13.05
C GLY A 234 -13.14 5.71 12.83
N GLN A 235 -12.35 6.10 11.84
CA GLN A 235 -11.12 5.44 11.42
C GLN A 235 -10.16 6.42 10.75
N GLU A 236 -8.99 5.96 10.36
CA GLU A 236 -8.02 6.69 9.57
C GLU A 236 -7.50 5.80 8.43
N ASN A 237 -7.47 6.32 7.23
CA ASN A 237 -6.95 5.64 6.04
C ASN A 237 -6.64 6.63 4.91
N PRO A 238 -5.77 6.29 3.97
CA PRO A 238 -5.57 7.08 2.77
C PRO A 238 -6.79 6.98 1.82
N TRP A 239 -6.94 7.97 0.94
CA TRP A 239 -8.08 8.06 0.04
C TRP A 239 -8.30 6.81 -0.81
N VAL A 240 -7.23 6.22 -1.35
CA VAL A 240 -7.34 4.99 -2.18
C VAL A 240 -7.89 3.80 -1.40
N ASN A 241 -7.63 3.73 -0.09
CA ASN A 241 -8.16 2.68 0.78
C ASN A 241 -9.61 2.98 1.20
N VAL A 242 -9.94 4.25 1.45
CA VAL A 242 -11.33 4.69 1.73
C VAL A 242 -12.23 4.33 0.55
N ASP A 243 -11.79 4.58 -0.67
CA ASP A 243 -12.51 4.28 -1.89
C ASP A 243 -12.60 2.75 -2.13
N GLY A 244 -11.47 2.05 -2.13
CA GLY A 244 -11.42 0.61 -2.38
C GLY A 244 -12.31 -0.21 -1.45
N MET A 245 -12.35 0.16 -0.15
CA MET A 245 -13.20 -0.50 0.86
C MET A 245 -14.56 0.17 1.05
N LYS A 246 -14.88 1.21 0.28
CA LYS A 246 -16.15 1.95 0.33
C LYS A 246 -16.51 2.47 1.71
N PHE A 247 -15.52 2.92 2.49
CA PHE A 247 -15.79 3.44 3.84
C PHE A 247 -16.69 4.68 3.80
N TYR A 248 -16.77 5.39 2.69
CA TYR A 248 -17.71 6.50 2.46
C TYR A 248 -19.19 6.10 2.55
N GLU A 249 -19.54 4.82 2.45
CA GLU A 249 -20.91 4.35 2.67
C GLU A 249 -21.30 4.32 4.16
N VAL A 250 -20.31 4.25 5.06
CA VAL A 250 -20.50 4.08 6.51
C VAL A 250 -19.83 5.18 7.34
N GLN A 251 -19.13 6.12 6.68
CA GLN A 251 -18.53 7.31 7.28
C GLN A 251 -19.05 8.55 6.55
N LYS A 252 -19.37 9.60 7.30
CA LYS A 252 -19.99 10.82 6.75
C LYS A 252 -19.04 12.01 6.70
N TYR A 253 -18.16 12.13 7.68
CA TYR A 253 -17.28 13.27 7.87
C TYR A 253 -15.84 12.85 7.70
N PHE A 254 -15.12 13.54 6.84
CA PHE A 254 -13.69 13.32 6.55
C PHE A 254 -12.92 14.60 6.83
N THR A 255 -11.72 14.47 7.40
CA THR A 255 -10.80 15.60 7.63
C THR A 255 -9.48 15.28 7.00
N GLU A 256 -9.06 16.10 6.03
CA GLU A 256 -7.81 15.90 5.27
C GLU A 256 -6.61 16.45 6.04
N VAL A 257 -6.20 15.70 7.05
CA VAL A 257 -5.10 16.09 7.95
C VAL A 257 -3.72 15.67 7.44
N ASN A 258 -3.64 14.69 6.54
CA ASN A 258 -2.36 14.12 6.06
C ASN A 258 -1.41 13.80 7.21
N TYR A 259 -1.94 13.22 8.31
CA TYR A 259 -1.21 13.14 9.58
C TYR A 259 -0.09 12.11 9.59
N GLN A 260 -0.15 11.13 8.70
CA GLN A 260 0.78 10.01 8.67
C GLN A 260 0.80 9.38 7.29
N PHE A 261 1.95 8.88 6.86
CA PHE A 261 2.05 7.81 5.88
C PHE A 261 2.31 6.49 6.61
N HIS A 262 2.13 5.36 5.92
CA HIS A 262 2.30 4.05 6.53
C HIS A 262 3.26 3.23 5.67
N PRO A 263 4.40 2.78 6.21
CA PRO A 263 5.25 1.86 5.50
C PRO A 263 4.54 0.51 5.30
N ASP A 264 4.83 -0.13 4.19
CA ASP A 264 4.18 -1.34 3.73
C ASP A 264 5.24 -2.40 3.38
N PRO A 265 5.82 -3.07 4.39
CA PRO A 265 6.87 -4.04 4.16
C PRO A 265 6.37 -5.23 3.33
N PHE A 266 7.22 -5.64 2.39
CA PHE A 266 7.06 -6.88 1.66
C PHE A 266 7.95 -7.95 2.30
N TYR A 267 7.33 -8.80 3.11
CA TYR A 267 7.97 -9.88 3.84
C TYR A 267 8.07 -11.15 2.98
N ILE A 268 9.22 -11.83 3.05
CA ILE A 268 9.41 -13.20 2.56
C ILE A 268 9.96 -14.06 3.70
N ASN A 269 9.52 -15.32 3.81
CA ASN A 269 10.07 -16.28 4.77
C ASN A 269 11.58 -16.47 4.52
N ALA A 270 12.42 -16.29 5.55
CA ALA A 270 13.87 -16.32 5.40
C ALA A 270 14.41 -17.71 5.00
N ALA A 271 13.81 -18.80 5.48
CA ALA A 271 14.24 -20.13 5.09
C ALA A 271 13.97 -20.41 3.60
N PHE A 272 12.79 -19.96 3.12
CA PHE A 272 12.47 -20.04 1.70
C PHE A 272 13.41 -19.14 0.87
N TRP A 273 13.59 -17.87 1.28
CA TRP A 273 14.51 -16.93 0.61
C TRP A 273 15.90 -17.50 0.45
N ASN A 274 16.46 -18.07 1.52
CA ASN A 274 17.80 -18.66 1.52
C ASN A 274 17.89 -19.97 0.71
N SER A 275 16.76 -20.60 0.36
CA SER A 275 16.71 -21.76 -0.53
C SER A 275 16.74 -21.39 -2.01
N LEU A 276 16.47 -20.12 -2.35
CA LEU A 276 16.51 -19.63 -3.71
C LEU A 276 17.96 -19.43 -4.19
N PRO A 277 18.29 -19.80 -5.43
CA PRO A 277 19.50 -19.34 -6.09
C PRO A 277 19.64 -17.82 -6.03
N GLN A 278 20.87 -17.33 -5.95
CA GLN A 278 21.16 -15.89 -5.84
C GLN A 278 20.55 -15.10 -7.00
N GLU A 279 20.56 -15.66 -8.21
CA GLU A 279 19.99 -15.02 -9.41
C GLU A 279 18.49 -14.75 -9.25
N TYR A 280 17.74 -15.65 -8.59
CA TYR A 280 16.32 -15.41 -8.31
C TYR A 280 16.12 -14.37 -7.21
N GLN A 281 16.95 -14.36 -6.18
CA GLN A 281 16.92 -13.33 -5.13
C GLN A 281 17.15 -11.94 -5.73
N GLU A 282 18.12 -11.79 -6.63
CA GLU A 282 18.43 -10.54 -7.33
C GLU A 282 17.26 -10.08 -8.20
N ILE A 283 16.61 -10.99 -8.94
CA ILE A 283 15.45 -10.69 -9.78
C ILE A 283 14.25 -10.27 -8.92
N ILE A 284 13.96 -11.00 -7.84
CA ILE A 284 12.87 -10.62 -6.91
C ILE A 284 13.12 -9.22 -6.36
N THR A 285 14.34 -8.92 -5.91
CA THR A 285 14.68 -7.60 -5.36
C THR A 285 14.48 -6.50 -6.39
N GLN A 286 15.00 -6.66 -7.61
CA GLN A 286 14.84 -5.68 -8.69
C GLN A 286 13.37 -5.48 -9.08
N CYS A 287 12.60 -6.55 -9.19
CA CYS A 287 11.16 -6.47 -9.48
C CYS A 287 10.38 -5.85 -8.31
N ALA A 288 10.78 -6.10 -7.07
CA ALA A 288 10.15 -5.49 -5.88
C ALA A 288 10.42 -3.96 -5.81
N ASP A 289 11.62 -3.51 -6.19
CA ASP A 289 11.93 -2.07 -6.28
C ASP A 289 11.10 -1.40 -7.39
N ALA A 290 11.00 -2.03 -8.56
CA ALA A 290 10.15 -1.54 -9.64
C ALA A 290 8.66 -1.54 -9.25
N MET A 291 8.20 -2.55 -8.53
CA MET A 291 6.85 -2.63 -7.97
C MET A 291 6.59 -1.47 -6.99
N GLY A 292 7.53 -1.16 -6.10
CA GLY A 292 7.42 -0.05 -5.16
C GLY A 292 7.24 1.29 -5.88
N THR A 293 8.08 1.57 -6.89
CA THR A 293 7.97 2.77 -7.73
C THR A 293 6.61 2.84 -8.44
N TYR A 294 6.18 1.75 -9.06
CA TYR A 294 4.88 1.69 -9.75
C TYR A 294 3.69 1.85 -8.79
N ASN A 295 3.79 1.28 -7.58
CA ASN A 295 2.79 1.49 -6.54
C ASN A 295 2.64 2.97 -6.18
N ASP A 296 3.74 3.69 -6.01
CA ASP A 296 3.74 5.11 -5.67
C ASP A 296 3.13 5.96 -6.79
N GLU A 297 3.47 5.68 -8.05
CA GLU A 297 2.83 6.31 -9.21
C GLU A 297 1.32 6.09 -9.23
N LEU A 298 0.86 4.87 -8.95
CA LEU A 298 -0.57 4.54 -8.87
C LEU A 298 -1.27 5.28 -7.73
N ILE A 299 -0.62 5.41 -6.56
CA ILE A 299 -1.16 6.15 -5.42
C ILE A 299 -1.35 7.63 -5.80
N ASP A 300 -0.34 8.25 -6.39
CA ASP A 300 -0.35 9.67 -6.75
C ASP A 300 -1.41 9.96 -7.83
N GLN A 301 -1.56 9.05 -8.80
CA GLN A 301 -2.59 9.16 -9.85
C GLN A 301 -4.01 8.99 -9.31
N ASN A 302 -4.22 8.10 -8.33
CA ASN A 302 -5.56 7.72 -7.90
C ASN A 302 -6.06 8.46 -6.65
N SER A 303 -5.18 9.04 -5.80
CA SER A 303 -5.60 9.69 -4.55
C SER A 303 -6.66 10.76 -4.74
N ASN A 304 -6.47 11.69 -5.70
CA ASN A 304 -7.44 12.74 -5.97
C ASN A 304 -8.76 12.20 -6.57
N ALA A 305 -8.70 11.19 -7.41
CA ALA A 305 -9.90 10.55 -7.97
C ALA A 305 -10.71 9.86 -6.86
N SER A 306 -10.06 9.14 -5.97
CA SER A 306 -10.68 8.49 -4.81
C SER A 306 -11.29 9.51 -3.84
N LYS A 307 -10.61 10.64 -3.55
CA LYS A 307 -11.20 11.76 -2.79
C LYS A 307 -12.48 12.29 -3.44
N GLN A 308 -12.50 12.42 -4.77
CA GLN A 308 -13.69 12.85 -5.50
C GLN A 308 -14.83 11.84 -5.40
N VAL A 309 -14.57 10.54 -5.44
CA VAL A 309 -15.58 9.49 -5.22
C VAL A 309 -16.25 9.68 -3.86
N VAL A 310 -15.46 9.90 -2.81
CA VAL A 310 -15.95 10.18 -1.44
C VAL A 310 -16.85 11.43 -1.41
N ALA A 311 -16.44 12.51 -2.07
CA ALA A 311 -17.23 13.73 -2.17
C ALA A 311 -18.54 13.53 -2.95
N TYR A 312 -18.51 12.80 -4.07
CA TYR A 312 -19.70 12.48 -4.87
C TYR A 312 -20.67 11.55 -4.14
N ALA A 313 -20.18 10.71 -3.23
CA ALA A 313 -21.02 9.89 -2.36
C ALA A 313 -21.81 10.72 -1.33
N GLY A 314 -21.55 12.04 -1.24
CA GLY A 314 -22.25 12.98 -0.33
C GLY A 314 -21.60 13.09 1.04
N CYS A 315 -20.36 12.67 1.20
CA CYS A 315 -19.58 12.89 2.40
C CYS A 315 -19.13 14.35 2.50
N GLU A 316 -19.02 14.85 3.71
CA GLU A 316 -18.45 16.17 4.01
C GLU A 316 -16.92 16.01 4.19
N ILE A 317 -16.15 16.68 3.34
CA ILE A 317 -14.68 16.70 3.43
C ILE A 317 -14.26 18.08 3.94
N TYR A 318 -13.60 18.11 5.08
CA TYR A 318 -13.01 19.30 5.66
C TYR A 318 -11.50 19.33 5.39
N GLU A 319 -11.02 20.42 4.84
CA GLU A 319 -9.61 20.71 4.62
C GLU A 319 -9.16 21.74 5.66
N PRO A 320 -8.35 21.32 6.66
CA PRO A 320 -7.89 22.24 7.70
C PRO A 320 -6.99 23.33 7.14
N THR A 321 -7.09 24.53 7.69
CA THR A 321 -6.13 25.60 7.46
C THR A 321 -4.75 25.26 8.05
N ALA A 322 -3.71 25.99 7.67
CA ALA A 322 -2.36 25.79 8.20
C ALA A 322 -2.30 25.95 9.74
N ASP A 323 -3.07 26.88 10.32
CA ASP A 323 -3.11 27.08 11.76
C ASP A 323 -3.84 25.92 12.48
N GLU A 324 -4.90 25.39 11.87
CA GLU A 324 -5.61 24.22 12.39
C GLU A 324 -4.74 22.95 12.32
N LEU A 325 -4.02 22.74 11.20
CA LEU A 325 -3.05 21.64 11.09
C LEU A 325 -1.95 21.75 12.13
N LYS A 326 -1.45 22.97 12.38
CA LYS A 326 -0.46 23.22 13.41
C LYS A 326 -0.97 22.82 14.81
N ALA A 327 -2.24 23.07 15.11
CA ALA A 327 -2.85 22.64 16.37
C ALA A 327 -2.86 21.11 16.52
N PHE A 328 -3.12 20.36 15.44
CA PHE A 328 -3.00 18.89 15.44
C PHE A 328 -1.55 18.44 15.64
N GLN A 329 -0.59 19.07 14.96
CA GLN A 329 0.84 18.78 15.10
C GLN A 329 1.33 19.01 16.52
N GLU A 330 0.94 20.12 17.17
CA GLU A 330 1.28 20.43 18.56
C GLU A 330 0.66 19.43 19.53
N ALA A 331 -0.60 19.05 19.32
CA ALA A 331 -1.30 18.11 20.20
C ALA A 331 -0.69 16.69 20.21
N VAL A 332 -0.02 16.28 19.14
CA VAL A 332 0.59 14.94 19.02
C VAL A 332 2.08 14.92 19.35
N GLN A 333 2.70 16.05 19.67
CA GLN A 333 4.14 16.09 20.04
C GLN A 333 4.49 15.10 21.18
N PRO A 334 3.65 14.90 22.23
CA PRO A 334 3.95 13.93 23.28
C PRO A 334 4.10 12.48 22.80
N VAL A 335 3.58 12.15 21.62
CA VAL A 335 3.69 10.79 21.01
C VAL A 335 5.16 10.44 20.74
N TYR A 336 5.95 11.41 20.33
CA TYR A 336 7.39 11.23 20.07
C TYR A 336 8.14 10.76 21.33
N ASP A 337 7.93 11.47 22.45
CA ASP A 337 8.55 11.09 23.73
C ASP A 337 8.02 9.75 24.25
N GLN A 338 6.73 9.46 24.03
CA GLN A 338 6.15 8.18 24.39
C GLN A 338 6.74 7.03 23.56
N CYS A 339 6.99 7.22 22.27
CA CYS A 339 7.66 6.21 21.44
C CYS A 339 9.09 5.93 21.89
N VAL A 340 9.81 6.94 22.39
CA VAL A 340 11.14 6.74 23.03
C VAL A 340 11.00 5.95 24.33
N SER A 341 10.05 6.30 25.18
CA SER A 341 9.84 5.61 26.47
C SER A 341 9.38 4.15 26.32
N GLU A 342 8.66 3.84 25.25
CA GLU A 342 8.20 2.49 24.89
C GLU A 342 9.29 1.67 24.14
N GLY A 343 10.45 2.30 23.84
CA GLY A 343 11.57 1.63 23.15
C GLY A 343 11.31 1.37 21.65
N ILE A 344 10.35 2.07 21.05
CA ILE A 344 10.08 1.98 19.61
C ILE A 344 11.22 2.61 18.82
N CYS A 345 11.74 3.75 19.29
CA CYS A 345 12.88 4.46 18.72
C CYS A 345 13.68 5.17 19.80
N THR A 346 14.85 5.71 19.45
CA THR A 346 15.61 6.60 20.33
C THR A 346 15.43 8.05 19.93
N ALA A 347 15.80 8.99 20.80
CA ALA A 347 15.76 10.41 20.48
C ALA A 347 16.72 10.77 19.32
N GLU A 348 17.88 10.08 19.23
CA GLU A 348 18.82 10.23 18.14
C GLU A 348 18.24 9.78 16.81
N GLU A 349 17.50 8.67 16.78
CA GLU A 349 16.84 8.17 15.59
C GLU A 349 15.71 9.11 15.13
N ILE A 350 14.96 9.71 16.06
CA ILE A 350 13.99 10.76 15.73
C ILE A 350 14.70 11.95 15.05
N ALA A 351 15.80 12.42 15.64
CA ALA A 351 16.57 13.52 15.07
C ALA A 351 17.16 13.16 13.69
N GLU A 352 17.58 11.90 13.48
CA GLU A 352 18.05 11.41 12.18
C GLU A 352 16.92 11.40 11.15
N MET A 353 15.72 10.88 11.48
CA MET A 353 14.55 10.90 10.60
C MET A 353 14.16 12.33 10.22
N GLN A 354 14.13 13.25 11.20
CA GLN A 354 13.83 14.66 10.93
C GLN A 354 14.87 15.32 10.02
N LYS A 355 16.14 14.96 10.15
CA LYS A 355 17.20 15.43 9.26
C LYS A 355 17.07 14.90 7.84
N ILE A 356 16.71 13.61 7.67
CA ILE A 356 16.46 13.00 6.35
C ILE A 356 15.31 13.75 5.68
N VAL A 357 14.20 13.94 6.39
CA VAL A 357 13.01 14.63 5.89
C VAL A 357 13.28 16.09 5.53
N ALA A 358 14.13 16.80 6.32
CA ALA A 358 14.48 18.19 6.04
C ALA A 358 15.44 18.36 4.85
N GLY A 359 16.13 17.29 4.44
CA GLY A 359 17.09 17.30 3.33
C GLY A 359 16.50 16.81 1.99
N ALA A 360 15.24 16.37 1.98
CA ALA A 360 14.56 15.75 0.84
C ALA A 360 13.76 16.75 -0.02
#